data_ae13563e57b1485bcdc77117f6e1633b
#
_entry.id   ae13563e57b1485bcdc77117f6e1633b
#
_cell.length_a   1.000
_cell.length_b   1.000
_cell.length_c   1.000
_cell.angle_alpha   90.00
_cell.angle_beta   90.00
_cell.angle_gamma   90.00
#
_symmetry.space_group_name_H-M   'P 1'
#
loop_
_entity.id
_entity.type
_entity.pdbx_description
1 polymer ?
#
loop_
_entity_poly.entity_id
_entity_poly.type
_entity_poly.pdbx_seq_one_letter_code
_entity_poly.pdbx_strand_id
1 'polypeptide(L)'
;MPNYEHVFLTRQDVTSQQVDALTAQFKSVIEAHGGTVSKTEYWGVKSLQYRIKKNRKAHFTLLNITAPSAALAEVERQQSISEDVIRFLTLAVDELEEGQSAMLRKSDRDDRRDDDRGFGFGGGGRGGPGRFGGDRERPPRRDRFEGATEEQGEE
;
A
#
# COMPACT_ATOMS: atom_id res chain seq x y z
N MET A 1 21.00 0.64 -24.31
CA MET A 1 20.66 -0.25 -23.16
C MET A 1 19.17 -0.19 -22.99
N PRO A 2 18.48 -1.28 -22.72
CA PRO A 2 17.04 -1.27 -22.47
C PRO A 2 16.71 -0.56 -21.17
N ASN A 3 15.51 0.03 -21.13
CA ASN A 3 14.97 0.73 -19.98
C ASN A 3 13.96 -0.16 -19.26
N TYR A 4 13.92 -0.05 -17.94
CA TYR A 4 13.03 -0.82 -17.12
C TYR A 4 12.43 0.01 -16.00
N GLU A 5 11.17 -0.22 -15.72
CA GLU A 5 10.54 0.17 -14.47
C GLU A 5 10.49 -1.03 -13.54
N HIS A 6 11.08 -0.90 -12.39
CA HIS A 6 11.18 -1.96 -11.41
C HIS A 6 10.54 -1.54 -10.11
N VAL A 7 9.50 -2.25 -9.71
CA VAL A 7 8.79 -2.03 -8.44
C VAL A 7 9.05 -3.20 -7.52
N PHE A 8 9.48 -2.94 -6.31
CA PHE A 8 9.60 -3.98 -5.29
C PHE A 8 8.87 -3.59 -4.01
N LEU A 9 8.40 -4.62 -3.32
CA LEU A 9 7.61 -4.52 -2.11
C LEU A 9 8.40 -5.14 -0.97
N THR A 10 8.57 -4.37 0.12
CA THR A 10 9.18 -4.88 1.35
C THR A 10 8.14 -5.06 2.44
N ARG A 11 8.47 -5.91 3.41
CA ARG A 11 7.59 -6.25 4.53
C ARG A 11 7.17 -5.01 5.30
N GLN A 12 5.97 -5.03 5.88
CA GLN A 12 5.41 -3.92 6.64
C GLN A 12 6.13 -3.62 7.96
N ASP A 13 6.86 -4.57 8.50
CA ASP A 13 7.60 -4.48 9.76
C ASP A 13 9.03 -3.93 9.60
N VAL A 14 9.49 -3.80 8.35
CA VAL A 14 10.76 -3.15 8.01
C VAL A 14 10.64 -1.63 8.18
N THR A 15 11.66 -0.99 8.73
CA THR A 15 11.68 0.47 8.86
C THR A 15 12.00 1.16 7.53
N SER A 16 11.60 2.42 7.37
CA SER A 16 11.92 3.20 6.16
C SER A 16 13.43 3.28 5.90
N GLN A 17 14.24 3.40 6.96
CA GLN A 17 15.70 3.40 6.85
C GLN A 17 16.26 2.08 6.30
N GLN A 18 15.66 0.96 6.69
CA GLN A 18 16.03 -0.35 6.14
C GLN A 18 15.62 -0.49 4.68
N VAL A 19 14.45 0.07 4.29
CA VAL A 19 14.04 0.13 2.89
C VAL A 19 15.01 0.95 2.06
N ASP A 20 15.48 2.09 2.58
CA ASP A 20 16.48 2.92 1.91
C ASP A 20 17.82 2.18 1.77
N ALA A 21 18.26 1.46 2.80
CA ALA A 21 19.47 0.64 2.76
C ALA A 21 19.38 -0.48 1.71
N LEU A 22 18.25 -1.20 1.66
CA LEU A 22 17.99 -2.21 0.62
C LEU A 22 17.98 -1.60 -0.78
N THR A 23 17.36 -0.43 -0.93
CA THR A 23 17.34 0.30 -2.19
C THR A 23 18.75 0.68 -2.63
N ALA A 24 19.59 1.17 -1.72
CA ALA A 24 20.98 1.50 -1.98
C ALA A 24 21.79 0.24 -2.38
N GLN A 25 21.56 -0.88 -1.72
CA GLN A 25 22.18 -2.16 -2.06
C GLN A 25 21.82 -2.58 -3.49
N PHE A 26 20.54 -2.58 -3.86
CA PHE A 26 20.12 -2.95 -5.21
C PHE A 26 20.68 -2.00 -6.28
N LYS A 27 20.76 -0.69 -5.99
CA LYS A 27 21.41 0.28 -6.87
C LYS A 27 22.88 -0.07 -7.11
N SER A 28 23.62 -0.38 -6.05
CA SER A 28 25.05 -0.73 -6.19
C SER A 28 25.26 -2.00 -7.03
N VAL A 29 24.33 -2.96 -6.95
CA VAL A 29 24.35 -4.15 -7.80
C VAL A 29 24.11 -3.80 -9.26
N ILE A 30 23.17 -2.92 -9.56
CA ILE A 30 22.88 -2.46 -10.93
C ILE A 30 24.10 -1.73 -11.50
N GLU A 31 24.69 -0.84 -10.74
CA GLU A 31 25.87 -0.06 -11.12
C GLU A 31 27.11 -0.94 -11.34
N ALA A 32 27.31 -1.94 -10.47
CA ALA A 32 28.39 -2.92 -10.62
C ALA A 32 28.32 -3.75 -11.92
N HIS A 33 27.10 -3.93 -12.44
CA HIS A 33 26.86 -4.62 -13.71
C HIS A 33 26.71 -3.67 -14.91
N GLY A 34 27.13 -2.42 -14.76
CA GLY A 34 27.15 -1.43 -15.85
C GLY A 34 25.79 -0.81 -16.16
N GLY A 35 24.82 -0.91 -15.27
CA GLY A 35 23.53 -0.22 -15.34
C GLY A 35 23.55 1.11 -14.61
N THR A 36 22.50 1.88 -14.78
CA THR A 36 22.26 3.15 -14.07
C THR A 36 20.83 3.21 -13.56
N VAL A 37 20.65 3.85 -12.40
CA VAL A 37 19.32 4.11 -11.83
C VAL A 37 19.04 5.60 -11.93
N SER A 38 18.15 6.00 -12.82
CA SER A 38 17.83 7.41 -13.09
C SER A 38 16.87 8.00 -12.06
N LYS A 39 15.95 7.19 -11.53
CA LYS A 39 14.93 7.64 -10.58
C LYS A 39 14.68 6.60 -9.50
N THR A 40 14.42 7.07 -8.29
CA THR A 40 13.95 6.27 -7.17
C THR A 40 12.78 6.96 -6.53
N GLU A 41 11.67 6.27 -6.39
CA GLU A 41 10.49 6.77 -5.69
C GLU A 41 10.08 5.80 -4.59
N TYR A 42 9.95 6.32 -3.38
CA TYR A 42 9.33 5.60 -2.29
C TYR A 42 7.88 6.04 -2.15
N TRP A 43 6.94 5.10 -2.31
CA TRP A 43 5.51 5.39 -2.28
C TRP A 43 4.88 5.21 -0.90
N GLY A 44 5.68 4.86 0.11
CA GLY A 44 5.21 4.62 1.46
C GLY A 44 4.58 3.25 1.66
N VAL A 45 3.97 3.06 2.83
CA VAL A 45 3.26 1.84 3.19
C VAL A 45 1.86 1.87 2.65
N LYS A 46 1.52 0.92 1.79
CA LYS A 46 0.19 0.79 1.18
C LYS A 46 -0.43 -0.56 1.48
N SER A 47 -1.75 -0.60 1.53
CA SER A 47 -2.50 -1.85 1.69
C SER A 47 -2.39 -2.69 0.41
N LEU A 48 -2.20 -3.99 0.61
CA LEU A 48 -2.21 -4.97 -0.47
C LEU A 48 -3.66 -5.39 -0.75
N GLN A 49 -3.98 -5.66 -2.02
CA GLN A 49 -5.30 -6.16 -2.41
C GLN A 49 -5.60 -7.53 -1.76
N TYR A 50 -4.58 -8.37 -1.64
CA TYR A 50 -4.63 -9.66 -0.94
C TYR A 50 -3.34 -9.86 -0.14
N ARG A 51 -3.37 -10.79 0.82
CA ARG A 51 -2.20 -11.06 1.65
C ARG A 51 -1.09 -11.71 0.83
N ILE A 52 0.12 -11.16 0.95
CA ILE A 52 1.34 -11.73 0.36
C ILE A 52 2.28 -12.11 1.50
N LYS A 53 2.72 -13.36 1.57
CA LYS A 53 3.58 -13.89 2.65
C LYS A 53 3.09 -13.47 4.05
N LYS A 54 1.76 -13.55 4.30
CA LYS A 54 1.07 -13.15 5.54
C LYS A 54 0.99 -11.64 5.79
N ASN A 55 1.60 -10.78 4.96
CA ASN A 55 1.53 -9.32 5.10
C ASN A 55 0.24 -8.77 4.46
N ARG A 56 -0.40 -7.80 5.13
CA ARG A 56 -1.56 -7.06 4.59
C ARG A 56 -1.17 -5.72 3.98
N LYS A 57 -0.03 -5.18 4.38
CA LYS A 57 0.56 -3.93 3.90
C LYS A 57 1.99 -4.19 3.49
N ALA A 58 2.53 -3.33 2.66
CA ALA A 58 3.92 -3.36 2.25
C ALA A 58 4.42 -1.95 1.96
N HIS A 59 5.73 -1.77 2.06
CA HIS A 59 6.40 -0.60 1.51
C HIS A 59 6.57 -0.80 0.01
N PHE A 60 6.26 0.21 -0.77
CA PHE A 60 6.39 0.21 -2.22
C PHE A 60 7.53 1.13 -2.64
N THR A 61 8.42 0.64 -3.46
CA THR A 61 9.53 1.40 -4.03
C THR A 61 9.61 1.16 -5.53
N LEU A 62 9.72 2.25 -6.30
CA LEU A 62 9.92 2.22 -7.75
C LEU A 62 11.36 2.64 -8.07
N LEU A 63 11.98 1.94 -8.98
CA LEU A 63 13.28 2.26 -9.59
C LEU A 63 13.11 2.36 -11.11
N ASN A 64 13.58 3.44 -11.70
CA ASN A 64 13.77 3.53 -13.14
C ASN A 64 15.22 3.15 -13.45
N ILE A 65 15.39 2.11 -14.23
CA ILE A 65 16.68 1.46 -14.46
C ILE A 65 16.98 1.44 -15.96
N THR A 66 18.20 1.83 -16.32
CA THR A 66 18.75 1.60 -17.65
C THR A 66 19.94 0.64 -17.49
N ALA A 67 19.77 -0.62 -17.88
CA ALA A 67 20.76 -1.66 -17.59
C ALA A 67 20.67 -2.81 -18.61
N PRO A 68 21.75 -3.60 -18.75
CA PRO A 68 21.68 -4.88 -19.44
C PRO A 68 20.80 -5.87 -18.65
N SER A 69 20.17 -6.80 -19.36
CA SER A 69 19.28 -7.80 -18.74
C SER A 69 19.95 -8.65 -17.67
N ALA A 70 21.27 -8.87 -17.79
CA ALA A 70 22.05 -9.60 -16.79
C ALA A 70 22.11 -8.89 -15.42
N ALA A 71 22.18 -7.55 -15.42
CA ALA A 71 22.13 -6.76 -14.18
C ALA A 71 20.78 -6.92 -13.48
N LEU A 72 19.69 -6.90 -14.25
CA LEU A 72 18.36 -7.11 -13.73
C LEU A 72 18.16 -8.50 -13.14
N ALA A 73 18.60 -9.53 -13.86
CA ALA A 73 18.53 -10.91 -13.38
C ALA A 73 19.24 -11.11 -12.03
N GLU A 74 20.38 -10.44 -11.82
CA GLU A 74 21.08 -10.48 -10.54
C GLU A 74 20.31 -9.76 -9.43
N VAL A 75 19.73 -8.59 -9.70
CA VAL A 75 18.88 -7.87 -8.72
C VAL A 75 17.67 -8.72 -8.35
N GLU A 76 16.96 -9.28 -9.33
CA GLU A 76 15.81 -10.15 -9.11
C GLU A 76 16.18 -11.40 -8.31
N ARG A 77 17.36 -11.98 -8.60
CA ARG A 77 17.88 -13.10 -7.83
C ARG A 77 18.10 -12.73 -6.36
N GLN A 78 18.74 -11.60 -6.10
CA GLN A 78 18.98 -11.11 -4.73
C GLN A 78 17.68 -10.78 -4.00
N GLN A 79 16.71 -10.17 -4.67
CA GLN A 79 15.40 -9.90 -4.13
C GLN A 79 14.62 -11.18 -3.81
N SER A 80 14.74 -12.22 -4.62
CA SER A 80 14.10 -13.51 -4.39
C SER A 80 14.63 -14.22 -3.14
N ILE A 81 15.89 -14.02 -2.82
CA ILE A 81 16.57 -14.61 -1.65
C ILE A 81 16.30 -13.77 -0.40
N SER A 82 16.09 -12.46 -0.55
CA SER A 82 15.87 -11.55 0.56
C SER A 82 14.56 -11.89 1.28
N GLU A 83 14.63 -12.04 2.59
CA GLU A 83 13.43 -12.25 3.42
C GLU A 83 12.57 -10.98 3.56
N ASP A 84 13.19 -9.82 3.41
CA ASP A 84 12.52 -8.52 3.54
C ASP A 84 11.72 -8.15 2.30
N VAL A 85 12.09 -8.67 1.13
CA VAL A 85 11.36 -8.45 -0.13
C VAL A 85 10.27 -9.52 -0.28
N ILE A 86 9.03 -9.07 -0.33
CA ILE A 86 7.89 -9.98 -0.47
C ILE A 86 7.50 -10.21 -1.92
N ARG A 87 7.70 -9.22 -2.78
CA ARG A 87 7.38 -9.28 -4.20
C ARG A 87 8.12 -8.21 -4.98
N PHE A 88 8.35 -8.45 -6.25
CA PHE A 88 8.85 -7.46 -7.20
C PHE A 88 8.18 -7.65 -8.56
N LEU A 89 8.24 -6.61 -9.38
CA LEU A 89 7.77 -6.58 -10.76
C LEU A 89 8.73 -5.74 -11.59
N THR A 90 9.18 -6.27 -12.70
CA THR A 90 9.99 -5.56 -13.67
C THR A 90 9.26 -5.45 -15.00
N LEU A 91 9.18 -4.25 -15.54
CA LEU A 91 8.58 -3.95 -16.83
C LEU A 91 9.64 -3.34 -17.73
N ALA A 92 9.79 -3.89 -18.94
CA ALA A 92 10.58 -3.24 -19.99
C ALA A 92 9.74 -2.10 -20.59
N VAL A 93 10.34 -0.93 -20.73
CA VAL A 93 9.70 0.27 -21.28
C VAL A 93 10.58 0.88 -22.34
N ASP A 94 9.96 1.53 -23.31
CA ASP A 94 10.70 2.21 -24.38
C ASP A 94 11.33 3.50 -23.86
N GLU A 95 10.58 4.25 -23.07
CA GLU A 95 11.01 5.52 -22.47
C GLU A 95 10.74 5.54 -20.97
N LEU A 96 11.65 6.16 -20.21
CA LEU A 96 11.49 6.36 -18.75
C LEU A 96 10.82 7.70 -18.49
N GLU A 97 9.75 7.70 -17.70
CA GLU A 97 9.12 8.94 -17.25
C GLU A 97 10.00 9.62 -16.18
N GLU A 98 10.44 10.86 -16.45
CA GLU A 98 11.21 11.68 -15.52
C GLU A 98 10.34 12.31 -14.42
N GLY A 99 9.07 12.54 -14.71
CA GLY A 99 8.12 13.14 -13.79
C GLY A 99 7.72 12.20 -12.63
N GLN A 100 7.07 12.77 -11.62
CA GLN A 100 6.50 11.97 -10.53
C GLN A 100 5.50 10.95 -11.07
N SER A 101 5.58 9.73 -10.56
CA SER A 101 4.63 8.68 -10.92
C SER A 101 3.19 9.02 -10.50
N ALA A 102 2.22 8.43 -11.17
CA ALA A 102 0.79 8.63 -10.87
C ALA A 102 0.45 8.28 -9.41
N MET A 103 1.20 7.39 -8.80
CA MET A 103 1.00 6.96 -7.39
C MET A 103 1.33 8.07 -6.40
N LEU A 104 2.41 8.85 -6.61
CA LEU A 104 2.74 10.00 -5.78
C LEU A 104 1.79 11.17 -6.02
N ARG A 105 1.46 11.46 -7.29
CA ARG A 105 0.49 12.52 -7.64
C ARG A 105 -0.88 12.32 -7.02
N LYS A 106 -1.30 11.07 -6.83
CA LYS A 106 -2.57 10.75 -6.18
C LYS A 106 -2.50 10.95 -4.67
N SER A 107 -1.40 10.60 -4.02
CA SER A 107 -1.17 10.81 -2.59
C SER A 107 -1.26 12.29 -2.23
N ASP A 108 -0.60 13.17 -2.97
CA ASP A 108 -0.63 14.62 -2.76
C ASP A 108 -2.05 15.24 -2.89
N ARG A 109 -2.91 14.62 -3.68
CA ARG A 109 -4.30 15.10 -3.83
C ARG A 109 -5.21 14.65 -2.69
N ASP A 110 -4.96 13.48 -2.12
CA ASP A 110 -5.75 12.97 -1.01
C ASP A 110 -5.39 13.72 0.29
N ASP A 111 -4.10 14.00 0.53
CA ASP A 111 -3.64 14.79 1.68
C ASP A 111 -4.21 16.22 1.67
N ARG A 112 -4.30 16.87 0.50
CA ARG A 112 -4.89 18.23 0.37
C ARG A 112 -6.40 18.27 0.60
N ARG A 113 -7.11 17.14 0.45
CA ARG A 113 -8.55 17.09 0.70
C ARG A 113 -8.90 16.89 2.16
N ASP A 114 -8.01 16.32 2.95
CA ASP A 114 -8.20 16.16 4.39
C ASP A 114 -7.94 17.48 5.15
N ASP A 115 -6.99 18.31 4.70
CA ASP A 115 -6.73 19.63 5.28
C ASP A 115 -7.87 20.63 5.07
N ASP A 116 -8.60 20.55 3.95
CA ASP A 116 -9.71 21.45 3.65
C ASP A 116 -11.02 21.12 4.40
N ARG A 117 -11.08 19.96 5.07
CA ARG A 117 -12.22 19.59 5.93
C ARG A 117 -12.07 19.99 7.39
N GLY A 118 -10.93 20.53 7.79
CA GLY A 118 -10.58 20.87 9.17
C GLY A 118 -10.92 22.29 9.62
N PHE A 119 -11.37 23.20 8.74
CA PHE A 119 -11.61 24.60 9.10
C PHE A 119 -12.98 25.09 8.68
N GLY A 120 -14.01 24.62 9.35
CA GLY A 120 -15.40 25.08 9.17
C GLY A 120 -16.16 25.10 10.48
N PHE A 121 -15.53 25.59 11.56
CA PHE A 121 -16.26 25.91 12.79
C PHE A 121 -16.16 27.41 13.05
N GLY A 122 -17.17 28.12 12.66
CA GLY A 122 -17.26 29.54 12.95
C GLY A 122 -18.58 30.13 12.60
N GLY A 123 -19.45 30.24 13.58
CA GLY A 123 -20.23 31.46 13.70
C GLY A 123 -21.71 31.45 13.37
N GLY A 124 -22.51 31.39 14.40
CA GLY A 124 -23.48 32.45 14.60
C GLY A 124 -24.91 32.24 14.16
N GLY A 125 -25.79 32.17 15.13
CA GLY A 125 -27.01 32.90 14.93
C GLY A 125 -28.34 32.25 15.30
N ARG A 126 -28.72 32.40 16.55
CA ARG A 126 -30.09 32.79 17.00
C ARG A 126 -31.32 32.06 16.47
N GLY A 127 -32.03 31.46 17.42
CA GLY A 127 -33.41 31.83 17.61
C GLY A 127 -34.48 30.81 17.23
N GLY A 128 -35.17 30.29 18.23
CA GLY A 128 -36.55 29.91 18.08
C GLY A 128 -36.93 28.57 18.72
N PRO A 129 -37.82 28.57 19.74
CA PRO A 129 -38.27 27.33 20.36
C PRO A 129 -39.48 26.77 19.59
N GLY A 130 -39.41 25.51 19.21
CA GLY A 130 -40.52 24.81 18.61
C GLY A 130 -40.63 23.40 19.20
N ARG A 131 -41.59 23.29 20.12
CA ARG A 131 -42.13 22.00 20.61
C ARG A 131 -42.57 21.16 19.44
N PHE A 132 -42.30 19.86 19.51
CA PHE A 132 -43.34 18.82 19.36
C PHE A 132 -42.70 17.47 19.71
N GLY A 133 -43.34 16.79 20.62
CA GLY A 133 -43.08 15.43 21.06
C GLY A 133 -43.50 14.44 20.00
N GLY A 134 -42.90 13.29 20.08
CA GLY A 134 -43.16 12.13 19.25
C GLY A 134 -42.37 10.96 19.75
N ASP A 135 -42.90 10.36 20.83
CA ASP A 135 -42.53 9.00 21.24
C ASP A 135 -42.65 8.08 20.04
N ARG A 136 -41.57 7.43 19.70
CA ARG A 136 -41.63 6.20 18.91
C ARG A 136 -40.81 5.13 19.62
N GLU A 137 -41.54 4.28 20.30
CA GLU A 137 -41.13 3.04 20.90
C GLU A 137 -40.38 2.19 19.88
N ARG A 138 -39.20 1.71 20.29
CA ARG A 138 -38.48 0.66 19.58
C ARG A 138 -39.10 -0.69 19.96
N PRO A 139 -39.42 -1.54 19.00
CA PRO A 139 -39.84 -2.90 19.31
C PRO A 139 -38.68 -3.77 19.80
N PRO A 140 -38.92 -4.71 20.71
CA PRO A 140 -37.89 -5.54 21.30
C PRO A 140 -37.37 -6.60 20.31
N ARG A 141 -36.05 -6.80 20.37
CA ARG A 141 -35.37 -7.91 19.67
C ARG A 141 -35.87 -9.23 20.25
N ARG A 142 -36.40 -10.05 19.39
CA ARG A 142 -36.70 -11.46 19.70
C ARG A 142 -35.41 -12.25 19.67
N ASP A 143 -34.98 -12.69 20.84
CA ASP A 143 -34.08 -13.81 21.03
C ASP A 143 -34.79 -15.09 20.52
N ARG A 144 -34.17 -15.74 19.57
CA ARG A 144 -34.58 -17.09 19.16
C ARG A 144 -33.45 -18.05 19.50
N PHE A 145 -33.42 -18.41 20.76
CA PHE A 145 -32.83 -19.66 21.21
C PHE A 145 -33.97 -20.67 21.21
N GLU A 146 -33.75 -21.82 20.61
CA GLU A 146 -34.18 -23.13 21.07
C GLU A 146 -34.13 -24.13 19.92
N GLY A 147 -33.54 -25.27 20.23
CA GLY A 147 -33.67 -26.48 19.48
C GLY A 147 -32.50 -27.43 19.57
N ALA A 148 -32.17 -27.86 20.78
CA ALA A 148 -31.44 -29.11 20.98
C ALA A 148 -32.36 -30.29 20.66
N THR A 149 -31.89 -31.27 19.93
CA THR A 149 -32.34 -32.65 20.04
C THR A 149 -31.20 -33.60 19.79
N GLU A 150 -30.82 -34.27 20.87
CA GLU A 150 -30.13 -35.56 20.88
C GLU A 150 -30.98 -36.59 20.17
N GLU A 151 -30.38 -37.49 19.39
CA GLU A 151 -30.83 -38.87 19.34
C GLU A 151 -29.68 -39.81 19.01
N GLN A 152 -29.59 -40.77 19.89
CA GLN A 152 -28.77 -41.97 19.97
C GLN A 152 -29.17 -43.00 18.90
N GLY A 153 -28.28 -43.97 18.67
CA GLY A 153 -28.57 -45.26 17.99
C GLY A 153 -27.29 -45.76 17.33
N GLU A 154 -26.47 -46.55 17.96
CA GLU A 154 -26.42 -48.06 18.01
C GLU A 154 -26.56 -48.73 16.63
N GLU A 155 -25.48 -49.23 16.13
CA GLU A 155 -25.06 -50.62 15.91
C GLU A 155 -23.71 -50.65 15.18
#